data_b9bdaed86be955ab4a939f15df1d18c5
#
_entry.id   b9bdaed86be955ab4a939f15df1d18c5
#
_cell.length_a   1.000
_cell.length_b   1.000
_cell.length_c   1.000
_cell.angle_alpha   90.00
_cell.angle_beta   90.00
_cell.angle_gamma   90.00
#
_symmetry.space_group_name_H-M   'P 1'
#
loop_
_entity.id
_entity.type
_entity.pdbx_description
1 polymer ?
#
loop_
_entity_poly.entity_id
_entity_poly.type
_entity_poly.pdbx_seq_one_letter_code
_entity_poly.pdbx_strand_id
1 'polypeptide(L)'
;GGSGVNVSKIFTENRSIAMMHFVESSMNSLRDMKSDYYILPVPKYDEAQDGYRSFVNAWINAFSAIPANADLEFSGFITEALARYSYEVIRPRAYDITYKAKATRDDESAEMLDIVFDNVYLDFNAIYDFSGMMNAFNAVLVDQTPLASTLASKLTSAQTQAEKLVQNWVD
;
A
#
# COMPACT_ATOMS: atom_id res chain seq x y z
N GLY A 1 22.51 -11.17 -8.48
CA GLY A 1 21.18 -11.71 -8.41
C GLY A 1 20.97 -12.34 -7.06
N GLY A 2 20.40 -11.60 -6.09
CA GLY A 2 20.00 -12.20 -4.84
C GLY A 2 18.84 -13.15 -5.10
N SER A 3 18.93 -14.37 -4.60
CA SER A 3 17.80 -15.30 -4.55
C SER A 3 16.79 -14.74 -3.55
N GLY A 4 15.93 -13.84 -4.01
CA GLY A 4 14.84 -13.32 -3.20
C GLY A 4 13.99 -14.50 -2.71
N VAL A 5 13.76 -14.53 -1.40
CA VAL A 5 12.86 -15.52 -0.81
C VAL A 5 11.47 -15.32 -1.42
N ASN A 6 10.95 -16.33 -2.07
CA ASN A 6 9.59 -16.27 -2.63
C ASN A 6 8.58 -16.48 -1.49
N VAL A 7 8.10 -15.38 -0.92
CA VAL A 7 7.18 -15.36 0.22
C VAL A 7 5.87 -16.08 -0.12
N SER A 8 5.35 -15.87 -1.32
CA SER A 8 4.12 -16.53 -1.77
C SER A 8 4.29 -18.05 -1.80
N LYS A 9 5.45 -18.54 -2.26
CA LYS A 9 5.73 -19.98 -2.27
C LYS A 9 5.78 -20.58 -0.86
N ILE A 10 6.41 -19.88 0.09
CA ILE A 10 6.47 -20.36 1.49
C ILE A 10 5.07 -20.49 2.08
N PHE A 11 4.21 -19.52 1.83
CA PHE A 11 2.84 -19.52 2.31
C PHE A 11 2.01 -20.62 1.63
N THR A 12 2.06 -20.74 0.31
CA THR A 12 1.29 -21.77 -0.43
C THR A 12 1.74 -23.19 -0.13
N GLU A 13 2.95 -23.38 0.36
CA GLU A 13 3.48 -24.66 0.86
C GLU A 13 3.14 -24.93 2.33
N ASN A 14 2.28 -24.12 2.98
CA ASN A 14 1.91 -24.21 4.40
C ASN A 14 3.10 -24.11 5.37
N ARG A 15 4.13 -23.36 5.01
CA ARG A 15 5.33 -23.16 5.82
C ARG A 15 5.33 -21.84 6.60
N SER A 16 4.26 -21.05 6.44
CA SER A 16 4.05 -19.80 7.16
C SER A 16 2.58 -19.70 7.59
N ILE A 17 2.35 -19.16 8.78
CA ILE A 17 1.01 -18.89 9.32
C ILE A 17 0.34 -17.73 8.57
N ALA A 18 1.12 -16.72 8.19
CA ALA A 18 0.64 -15.53 7.52
C ALA A 18 1.65 -15.03 6.48
N MET A 19 1.16 -14.26 5.54
CA MET A 19 1.95 -13.59 4.52
C MET A 19 1.43 -12.16 4.38
N MET A 20 2.32 -11.19 4.45
CA MET A 20 2.02 -9.81 4.07
C MET A 20 2.50 -9.61 2.63
N HIS A 21 1.57 -9.39 1.72
CA HIS A 21 1.89 -9.23 0.32
C HIS A 21 0.81 -8.43 -0.41
N PHE A 22 1.11 -7.98 -1.62
CA PHE A 22 0.10 -7.34 -2.47
C PHE A 22 -0.88 -8.40 -2.98
N VAL A 23 -2.17 -8.16 -2.78
CA VAL A 23 -3.23 -9.09 -3.21
C VAL A 23 -3.09 -9.41 -4.70
N GLU A 24 -2.88 -8.40 -5.54
CA GLU A 24 -2.78 -8.52 -6.98
C GLU A 24 -1.66 -9.49 -7.42
N SER A 25 -0.46 -9.34 -6.89
CA SER A 25 0.68 -10.18 -7.27
C SER A 25 0.60 -11.61 -6.71
N SER A 26 -0.19 -11.82 -5.67
CA SER A 26 -0.34 -13.13 -5.02
C SER A 26 -1.48 -13.97 -5.58
N MET A 27 -2.44 -13.36 -6.27
CA MET A 27 -3.69 -14.03 -6.68
C MET A 27 -3.50 -15.34 -7.42
N ASN A 28 -2.56 -15.38 -8.37
CA ASN A 28 -2.33 -16.60 -9.15
C ASN A 28 -1.79 -17.75 -8.28
N SER A 29 -0.88 -17.43 -7.36
CA SER A 29 -0.31 -18.41 -6.44
C SER A 29 -1.33 -18.91 -5.42
N LEU A 30 -2.16 -18.00 -4.91
CA LEU A 30 -3.19 -18.31 -3.92
C LEU A 30 -4.34 -19.12 -4.50
N ARG A 31 -4.71 -18.86 -5.77
CA ARG A 31 -5.77 -19.61 -6.44
C ARG A 31 -5.49 -21.09 -6.50
N ASP A 32 -4.23 -21.47 -6.74
CA ASP A 32 -3.81 -22.85 -6.90
C ASP A 32 -3.44 -23.53 -5.56
N MET A 33 -3.52 -22.78 -4.44
CA MET A 33 -3.27 -23.32 -3.11
C MET A 33 -4.34 -24.32 -2.71
N LYS A 34 -3.93 -25.47 -2.16
CA LYS A 34 -4.84 -26.55 -1.76
C LYS A 34 -5.49 -26.30 -0.39
N SER A 35 -4.78 -25.65 0.50
CA SER A 35 -5.26 -25.31 1.83
C SER A 35 -6.08 -24.04 1.80
N ASP A 36 -7.06 -23.92 2.66
CA ASP A 36 -7.82 -22.69 2.82
C ASP A 36 -6.96 -21.60 3.45
N TYR A 37 -7.28 -20.35 3.09
CA TYR A 37 -6.65 -19.16 3.63
C TYR A 37 -7.69 -18.06 3.76
N TYR A 38 -7.42 -17.11 4.64
CA TYR A 38 -8.24 -15.93 4.85
C TYR A 38 -7.49 -14.68 4.43
N ILE A 39 -8.24 -13.67 3.99
CA ILE A 39 -7.70 -12.34 3.71
C ILE A 39 -8.06 -11.46 4.89
N LEU A 40 -7.08 -10.73 5.41
CA LEU A 40 -7.26 -9.83 6.54
C LEU A 40 -6.63 -8.47 6.21
N PRO A 41 -7.22 -7.36 6.68
CA PRO A 41 -6.56 -6.07 6.64
C PRO A 41 -5.32 -6.08 7.54
N VAL A 42 -4.37 -5.20 7.25
CA VAL A 42 -3.23 -4.99 8.16
C VAL A 42 -3.76 -4.60 9.53
N PRO A 43 -3.35 -5.28 10.61
CA PRO A 43 -3.85 -4.98 11.94
C PRO A 43 -3.61 -3.53 12.34
N LYS A 44 -4.53 -2.98 13.12
CA LYS A 44 -4.30 -1.69 13.77
C LYS A 44 -3.16 -1.81 14.77
N TYR A 45 -2.43 -0.72 14.97
CA TYR A 45 -1.37 -0.66 15.98
C TYR A 45 -1.93 -0.85 17.41
N ASP A 46 -3.02 -0.14 17.68
CA ASP A 46 -3.78 -0.23 18.93
C ASP A 46 -5.24 0.18 18.72
N GLU A 47 -6.02 0.17 19.79
CA GLU A 47 -7.44 0.55 19.76
C GLU A 47 -7.67 2.06 19.52
N ALA A 48 -6.67 2.91 19.79
CA ALA A 48 -6.76 4.35 19.58
C ALA A 48 -6.65 4.72 18.10
N GLN A 49 -6.13 3.83 17.27
CA GLN A 49 -6.12 4.03 15.82
C GLN A 49 -7.56 4.02 15.29
N ASP A 50 -7.99 5.11 14.66
CA ASP A 50 -9.36 5.37 14.22
C ASP A 50 -9.89 4.38 13.17
N GLY A 51 -9.02 3.74 12.37
CA GLY A 51 -9.41 2.78 11.35
C GLY A 51 -8.25 1.95 10.83
N TYR A 52 -8.56 0.98 9.98
CA TYR A 52 -7.56 0.24 9.24
C TYR A 52 -6.86 1.14 8.23
N ARG A 53 -5.65 0.78 7.83
CA ARG A 53 -4.87 1.50 6.82
C ARG A 53 -4.26 0.49 5.85
N SER A 54 -4.45 0.75 4.57
CA SER A 54 -3.85 -0.01 3.47
C SER A 54 -3.00 0.95 2.66
N PHE A 55 -1.68 0.95 2.90
CA PHE A 55 -0.82 1.89 2.20
C PHE A 55 -0.48 1.43 0.78
N VAL A 56 -0.37 2.38 -0.12
CA VAL A 56 0.08 2.17 -1.49
C VAL A 56 1.60 2.19 -1.52
N ASN A 57 2.21 1.24 -2.21
CA ASN A 57 3.65 1.20 -2.35
C ASN A 57 4.13 2.36 -3.25
N ALA A 58 4.84 3.31 -2.65
CA ALA A 58 5.36 4.49 -3.33
C ALA A 58 6.34 4.17 -4.48
N TRP A 59 7.01 3.02 -4.43
CA TRP A 59 8.00 2.60 -5.43
C TRP A 59 7.39 2.07 -6.72
N ILE A 60 6.13 1.66 -6.71
CA ILE A 60 5.43 1.09 -7.88
C ILE A 60 4.22 1.91 -8.30
N ASN A 61 4.00 3.07 -7.70
CA ASN A 61 2.93 3.97 -8.12
C ASN A 61 3.26 4.63 -9.45
N ALA A 62 2.31 4.54 -10.36
CA ALA A 62 2.35 5.32 -11.59
C ALA A 62 1.74 6.71 -11.34
N PHE A 63 2.47 7.75 -11.71
CA PHE A 63 1.97 9.12 -11.72
C PHE A 63 1.75 9.57 -13.16
N SER A 64 0.70 10.32 -13.39
CA SER A 64 0.47 11.01 -14.67
C SER A 64 0.94 12.44 -14.56
N ALA A 65 1.62 12.93 -15.59
CA ALA A 65 2.05 14.32 -15.69
C ALA A 65 1.59 14.91 -17.03
N ILE A 66 1.17 16.17 -16.99
CA ILE A 66 0.80 16.93 -18.17
C ILE A 66 1.99 17.85 -18.51
N PRO A 67 2.55 17.79 -19.74
CA PRO A 67 3.63 18.67 -20.14
C PRO A 67 3.20 20.14 -20.07
N ALA A 68 4.12 21.02 -19.66
CA ALA A 68 3.81 22.46 -19.49
C ALA A 68 3.40 23.18 -20.79
N ASN A 69 3.77 22.63 -21.94
CA ASN A 69 3.40 23.15 -23.27
C ASN A 69 2.14 22.52 -23.87
N ALA A 70 1.44 21.66 -23.13
CA ALA A 70 0.17 21.09 -23.55
C ALA A 70 -0.97 22.10 -23.34
N ASP A 71 -2.08 21.87 -24.05
CA ASP A 71 -3.34 22.53 -23.72
C ASP A 71 -3.82 22.03 -22.35
N LEU A 72 -3.66 22.86 -21.33
CA LEU A 72 -3.94 22.49 -19.94
C LEU A 72 -5.44 22.26 -19.69
N GLU A 73 -6.31 23.03 -20.35
CA GLU A 73 -7.76 22.90 -20.18
C GLU A 73 -8.24 21.56 -20.77
N PHE A 74 -7.86 21.28 -22.01
CA PHE A 74 -8.20 20.03 -22.67
C PHE A 74 -7.59 18.81 -21.96
N SER A 75 -6.32 18.89 -21.60
CA SER A 75 -5.63 17.80 -20.88
C SER A 75 -6.23 17.54 -19.50
N GLY A 76 -6.58 18.59 -18.79
CA GLY A 76 -7.27 18.50 -17.50
C GLY A 76 -8.63 17.83 -17.64
N PHE A 77 -9.42 18.25 -18.62
CA PHE A 77 -10.72 17.64 -18.90
C PHE A 77 -10.61 16.15 -19.22
N ILE A 78 -9.69 15.76 -20.09
CA ILE A 78 -9.48 14.34 -20.43
C ILE A 78 -9.01 13.54 -19.23
N THR A 79 -8.07 14.08 -18.43
CA THR A 79 -7.57 13.40 -17.22
C THR A 79 -8.70 13.15 -16.22
N GLU A 80 -9.52 14.16 -15.97
CA GLU A 80 -10.69 14.03 -15.07
C GLU A 80 -11.72 13.04 -15.62
N ALA A 81 -12.02 13.07 -16.90
CA ALA A 81 -12.95 12.14 -17.55
C ALA A 81 -12.46 10.68 -17.43
N LEU A 82 -11.15 10.44 -17.63
CA LEU A 82 -10.55 9.12 -17.48
C LEU A 82 -10.55 8.67 -16.03
N ALA A 83 -10.22 9.54 -15.09
CA ALA A 83 -10.25 9.25 -13.66
C ALA A 83 -11.67 8.87 -13.19
N ARG A 84 -12.65 9.66 -13.61
CA ARG A 84 -14.06 9.40 -13.30
C ARG A 84 -14.57 8.08 -13.91
N TYR A 85 -14.26 7.82 -15.18
CA TYR A 85 -14.62 6.55 -15.81
C TYR A 85 -13.95 5.36 -15.13
N SER A 86 -12.70 5.51 -14.74
CA SER A 86 -11.97 4.48 -14.00
C SER A 86 -12.62 4.21 -12.64
N TYR A 87 -13.01 5.26 -11.93
CA TYR A 87 -13.65 5.14 -10.62
C TYR A 87 -15.05 4.51 -10.70
N GLU A 88 -15.88 4.98 -11.64
CA GLU A 88 -17.31 4.58 -11.74
C GLU A 88 -17.50 3.24 -12.46
N VAL A 89 -16.60 2.87 -13.39
CA VAL A 89 -16.82 1.73 -14.28
C VAL A 89 -15.73 0.67 -14.13
N ILE A 90 -14.45 1.06 -14.20
CA ILE A 90 -13.35 0.08 -14.22
C ILE A 90 -13.11 -0.49 -12.82
N ARG A 91 -13.03 0.38 -11.81
CA ARG A 91 -12.74 -0.03 -10.44
C ARG A 91 -13.76 -1.05 -9.90
N PRO A 92 -15.07 -0.82 -9.95
CA PRO A 92 -16.05 -1.82 -9.48
C PRO A 92 -15.92 -3.15 -10.21
N ARG A 93 -15.79 -3.12 -11.53
CA ARG A 93 -15.66 -4.36 -12.31
C ARG A 93 -14.38 -5.12 -12.03
N ALA A 94 -13.25 -4.43 -11.94
CA ALA A 94 -11.99 -5.05 -11.59
C ALA A 94 -12.05 -5.61 -10.18
N TYR A 95 -12.63 -4.88 -9.23
CA TYR A 95 -12.78 -5.29 -7.86
C TYR A 95 -13.69 -6.52 -7.72
N ASP A 96 -14.94 -6.43 -8.16
CA ASP A 96 -15.91 -7.50 -7.99
C ASP A 96 -15.55 -8.78 -8.76
N ILE A 97 -15.13 -8.64 -10.02
CA ILE A 97 -14.88 -9.79 -10.89
C ILE A 97 -13.50 -10.39 -10.65
N THR A 98 -12.49 -9.54 -10.44
CA THR A 98 -11.10 -10.01 -10.40
C THR A 98 -10.65 -10.29 -8.98
N TYR A 99 -10.83 -9.35 -8.06
CA TYR A 99 -10.32 -9.52 -6.71
C TYR A 99 -11.29 -10.33 -5.84
N LYS A 100 -12.52 -9.87 -5.70
CA LYS A 100 -13.51 -10.52 -4.83
C LYS A 100 -13.81 -11.95 -5.30
N ALA A 101 -14.22 -12.13 -6.53
CA ALA A 101 -14.63 -13.44 -7.05
C ALA A 101 -13.49 -14.46 -7.22
N LYS A 102 -12.22 -14.01 -7.39
CA LYS A 102 -11.09 -14.93 -7.65
C LYS A 102 -10.13 -15.08 -6.48
N ALA A 103 -10.04 -14.12 -5.57
CA ALA A 103 -9.11 -14.12 -4.46
C ALA A 103 -9.73 -14.60 -3.16
N THR A 104 -11.05 -14.45 -2.97
CA THR A 104 -11.71 -14.92 -1.76
C THR A 104 -12.26 -16.33 -1.92
N ARG A 105 -12.26 -17.09 -0.83
CA ARG A 105 -12.84 -18.43 -0.75
C ARG A 105 -14.03 -18.50 0.20
N ASP A 106 -14.30 -17.42 0.89
CA ASP A 106 -15.36 -17.27 1.89
C ASP A 106 -15.88 -15.83 1.92
N ASP A 107 -17.06 -15.64 2.49
CA ASP A 107 -17.72 -14.35 2.57
C ASP A 107 -16.98 -13.38 3.51
N GLU A 108 -16.38 -13.88 4.60
CA GLU A 108 -15.64 -13.05 5.55
C GLU A 108 -14.41 -12.42 4.90
N SER A 109 -13.67 -13.17 4.11
CA SER A 109 -12.54 -12.64 3.32
C SER A 109 -12.98 -11.60 2.31
N ALA A 110 -14.21 -11.72 1.77
CA ALA A 110 -14.78 -10.72 0.88
C ALA A 110 -15.07 -9.39 1.60
N GLU A 111 -15.61 -9.45 2.81
CA GLU A 111 -15.83 -8.26 3.66
C GLU A 111 -14.50 -7.63 4.10
N MET A 112 -13.50 -8.44 4.42
CA MET A 112 -12.17 -7.94 4.78
C MET A 112 -11.50 -7.24 3.60
N LEU A 113 -11.70 -7.71 2.38
CA LEU A 113 -11.22 -7.02 1.17
C LEU A 113 -11.89 -5.65 1.00
N ASP A 114 -13.19 -5.51 1.29
CA ASP A 114 -13.86 -4.21 1.28
C ASP A 114 -13.14 -3.23 2.23
N ILE A 115 -12.84 -3.67 3.45
CA ILE A 115 -12.07 -2.85 4.42
C ILE A 115 -10.69 -2.47 3.86
N VAL A 116 -9.97 -3.39 3.23
CA VAL A 116 -8.65 -3.13 2.64
C VAL A 116 -8.74 -2.05 1.56
N PHE A 117 -9.70 -2.16 0.65
CA PHE A 117 -9.81 -1.25 -0.50
C PHE A 117 -10.42 0.11 -0.15
N ASP A 118 -11.29 0.17 0.85
CA ASP A 118 -11.89 1.43 1.29
C ASP A 118 -10.95 2.29 2.15
N ASN A 119 -9.89 1.68 2.68
CA ASN A 119 -8.91 2.34 3.53
C ASN A 119 -7.53 2.52 2.86
N VAL A 120 -7.50 2.54 1.53
CA VAL A 120 -6.27 2.78 0.77
C VAL A 120 -5.83 4.23 0.94
N TYR A 121 -4.56 4.44 1.29
CA TYR A 121 -3.98 5.77 1.42
C TYR A 121 -2.54 5.82 0.91
N LEU A 122 -2.10 7.01 0.55
CA LEU A 122 -0.74 7.28 0.15
C LEU A 122 0.03 7.87 1.32
N ASP A 123 1.06 7.16 1.78
CA ASP A 123 1.93 7.63 2.85
C ASP A 123 3.03 8.53 2.28
N PHE A 124 2.99 9.81 2.61
CA PHE A 124 4.01 10.76 2.20
C PHE A 124 5.40 10.41 2.74
N ASN A 125 5.50 9.82 3.93
CA ASN A 125 6.77 9.39 4.45
C ASN A 125 7.37 8.24 3.63
N ALA A 126 6.54 7.37 3.04
CA ALA A 126 7.01 6.34 2.14
C ALA A 126 7.60 6.89 0.83
N ILE A 127 7.20 8.11 0.43
CA ILE A 127 7.72 8.79 -0.77
C ILE A 127 9.00 9.57 -0.42
N TYR A 128 8.96 10.37 0.63
CA TYR A 128 10.00 11.36 0.96
C TYR A 128 11.04 10.83 1.96
N ASP A 129 10.76 9.72 2.64
CA ASP A 129 11.61 9.11 3.69
C ASP A 129 12.17 10.16 4.68
N PHE A 130 11.27 10.97 5.24
CA PHE A 130 11.64 12.06 6.14
C PHE A 130 12.62 11.59 7.22
N SER A 131 13.81 12.18 7.22
CA SER A 131 14.92 11.83 8.13
C SER A 131 15.33 10.35 8.10
N GLY A 132 15.05 9.62 7.02
CA GLY A 132 15.37 8.20 6.91
C GLY A 132 14.57 7.32 7.88
N MET A 133 13.29 7.66 8.13
CA MET A 133 12.44 6.89 9.05
C MET A 133 12.14 5.48 8.51
N MET A 134 12.03 5.31 7.20
CA MET A 134 11.84 3.97 6.60
C MET A 134 13.02 3.05 6.89
N ASN A 135 14.25 3.59 6.83
CA ASN A 135 15.45 2.84 7.19
C ASN A 135 15.53 2.51 8.69
N ALA A 136 14.89 3.32 9.56
CA ALA A 136 14.82 3.02 10.98
C ALA A 136 14.04 1.73 11.26
N PHE A 137 12.94 1.49 10.55
CA PHE A 137 12.21 0.22 10.67
C PHE A 137 13.03 -0.97 10.19
N ASN A 138 13.75 -0.82 9.08
CA ASN A 138 14.65 -1.87 8.60
C ASN A 138 15.77 -2.17 9.61
N ALA A 139 16.37 -1.15 10.23
CA ALA A 139 17.40 -1.34 11.26
C ALA A 139 16.88 -2.08 12.50
N VAL A 140 15.64 -1.84 12.90
CA VAL A 140 15.00 -2.58 13.99
C VAL A 140 14.88 -4.07 13.64
N LEU A 141 14.46 -4.38 12.42
CA LEU A 141 14.26 -5.77 11.98
C LEU A 141 15.57 -6.52 11.77
N VAL A 142 16.59 -5.85 11.25
CA VAL A 142 17.88 -6.47 10.89
C VAL A 142 18.88 -6.38 12.03
N ASP A 143 19.04 -5.19 12.61
CA ASP A 143 20.08 -4.89 13.60
C ASP A 143 19.58 -5.00 15.05
N GLN A 144 18.29 -5.30 15.24
CA GLN A 144 17.64 -5.40 16.56
C GLN A 144 17.81 -4.13 17.42
N THR A 145 17.88 -2.96 16.78
CA THR A 145 17.95 -1.68 17.49
C THR A 145 16.63 -1.35 18.17
N PRO A 146 16.61 -0.68 19.34
CA PRO A 146 15.37 -0.31 19.99
C PRO A 146 14.57 0.68 19.15
N LEU A 147 13.35 0.31 18.73
CA LEU A 147 12.49 1.12 17.87
C LEU A 147 12.21 2.50 18.46
N ALA A 148 11.82 2.57 19.73
CA ALA A 148 11.40 3.81 20.38
C ALA A 148 12.50 4.88 20.38
N SER A 149 13.74 4.52 20.75
CA SER A 149 14.86 5.44 20.75
C SER A 149 15.29 5.86 19.34
N THR A 150 15.23 4.94 18.39
CA THR A 150 15.53 5.22 16.97
C THR A 150 14.52 6.19 16.38
N LEU A 151 13.24 6.00 16.61
CA LEU A 151 12.21 6.92 16.15
C LEU A 151 12.32 8.29 16.85
N ALA A 152 12.49 8.31 18.17
CA ALA A 152 12.63 9.57 18.92
C ALA A 152 13.79 10.43 18.40
N SER A 153 14.93 9.81 18.05
CA SER A 153 16.08 10.53 17.51
C SER A 153 15.83 11.18 16.15
N LYS A 154 14.87 10.66 15.37
CA LYS A 154 14.58 11.12 14.01
C LYS A 154 13.38 12.05 13.92
N LEU A 155 12.48 12.00 14.89
CA LEU A 155 11.15 12.65 14.83
C LEU A 155 11.23 14.16 14.60
N THR A 156 12.07 14.88 15.35
CA THR A 156 12.21 16.34 15.21
C THR A 156 12.73 16.73 13.83
N SER A 157 13.71 16.01 13.32
CA SER A 157 14.25 16.25 11.97
C SER A 157 13.22 15.93 10.89
N ALA A 158 12.45 14.85 11.04
CA ALA A 158 11.40 14.47 10.12
C ALA A 158 10.27 15.51 10.06
N GLN A 159 9.85 16.02 11.23
CA GLN A 159 8.87 17.11 11.30
C GLN A 159 9.36 18.36 10.59
N THR A 160 10.61 18.79 10.85
CA THR A 160 11.18 19.97 10.18
C THR A 160 11.25 19.79 8.66
N GLN A 161 11.57 18.59 8.17
CA GLN A 161 11.59 18.31 6.72
C GLN A 161 10.18 18.33 6.12
N ALA A 162 9.19 17.77 6.83
CA ALA A 162 7.80 17.80 6.38
C ALA A 162 7.25 19.24 6.34
N GLU A 163 7.52 20.06 7.37
CA GLU A 163 7.12 21.45 7.40
C GLU A 163 7.72 22.24 6.23
N LYS A 164 9.03 22.05 5.95
CA LYS A 164 9.68 22.68 4.79
C LYS A 164 9.08 22.25 3.46
N LEU A 165 8.70 20.99 3.33
CA LEU A 165 8.04 20.50 2.14
C LEU A 165 6.70 21.23 1.94
N VAL A 166 5.86 21.30 2.98
CA VAL A 166 4.58 22.01 2.94
C VAL A 166 4.77 23.50 2.57
N GLN A 167 5.77 24.15 3.19
CA GLN A 167 6.04 25.56 2.91
C GLN A 167 6.40 25.79 1.43
N ASN A 168 7.23 24.92 0.85
CA ASN A 168 7.62 25.02 -0.57
C ASN A 168 6.45 24.80 -1.57
N TRP A 169 5.32 24.30 -1.08
CA TRP A 169 4.12 24.11 -1.91
C TRP A 169 3.12 25.25 -1.78
N VAL A 170 3.24 26.05 -0.74
CA VAL A 170 2.32 27.15 -0.45
C VAL A 170 2.86 28.49 -0.97
N ASP A 171 4.19 28.63 -1.11
CA ASP A 171 4.89 29.79 -1.69
C ASP A 171 4.96 29.66 -3.22
#